data_34ebb927fe168ae2ed0e2798443fe11c
#
_entry.id   34ebb927fe168ae2ed0e2798443fe11c
#
_cell.length_a   1.000
_cell.length_b   1.000
_cell.length_c   1.000
_cell.angle_alpha   90.00
_cell.angle_beta   90.00
_cell.angle_gamma   90.00
#
_symmetry.space_group_name_H-M   'P 1'
#
loop_
_entity.id
_entity.type
_entity.pdbx_description
1 polymer ?
#
loop_
_entity_poly.entity_id
_entity_poly.type
_entity_poly.pdbx_seq_one_letter_code
_entity_poly.pdbx_strand_id
1 'polypeptide(L)'
;NTRNLYSIASSCFNCHTVPNEELVNVGGHNAGSEDFDLVSWSQGQVRHNFLRVGGQTNAISDPNRLRVMHIVGLIADLEYSTRATAKATEKSTFGTTVANRAARAAVRLFEAQQSIHDEHVQKALEAFAGAELRVNNASSLNAIADRIKTAGENFAEHADVVGVITEFVIAHQACVRLAAGAAKFVLVNFLEERALIE
;
A
#
# COMPACT_ATOMS: atom_id res chain seq x y z
N ASN A 1 -7.15 -19.08 -6.41
CA ASN A 1 -7.69 -18.20 -7.43
C ASN A 1 -7.23 -16.78 -7.13
N THR A 2 -6.33 -16.21 -7.94
CA THR A 2 -5.76 -14.88 -7.73
C THR A 2 -6.80 -13.77 -7.92
N ARG A 3 -7.88 -13.99 -8.66
CA ARG A 3 -8.98 -13.01 -8.82
C ARG A 3 -9.52 -12.48 -7.51
N ASN A 4 -9.46 -13.28 -6.45
CA ASN A 4 -9.91 -12.86 -5.12
C ASN A 4 -8.77 -12.31 -4.24
N LEU A 5 -7.52 -12.30 -4.73
CA LEU A 5 -6.39 -11.91 -3.90
C LEU A 5 -6.45 -10.45 -3.48
N TYR A 6 -6.83 -9.55 -4.39
CA TYR A 6 -6.99 -8.14 -4.06
C TYR A 6 -8.09 -7.91 -3.01
N SER A 7 -9.22 -8.59 -3.15
CA SER A 7 -10.31 -8.53 -2.17
C SER A 7 -9.89 -9.02 -0.78
N ILE A 8 -9.06 -10.08 -0.72
CA ILE A 8 -8.51 -10.58 0.54
C ILE A 8 -7.56 -9.54 1.15
N ALA A 9 -6.62 -9.01 0.36
CA ALA A 9 -5.71 -7.95 0.81
C ALA A 9 -6.48 -6.73 1.32
N SER A 10 -7.50 -6.29 0.59
CA SER A 10 -8.39 -5.19 0.96
C SER A 10 -9.01 -5.41 2.34
N SER A 11 -9.48 -6.62 2.64
CA SER A 11 -10.06 -6.95 3.95
C SER A 11 -9.03 -6.81 5.08
N CYS A 12 -7.77 -7.21 4.83
CA CYS A 12 -6.70 -7.07 5.81
C CYS A 12 -6.36 -5.59 6.05
N PHE A 13 -6.10 -4.85 4.97
CA PHE A 13 -5.69 -3.44 5.08
C PHE A 13 -6.79 -2.54 5.61
N ASN A 14 -8.07 -2.84 5.35
CA ASN A 14 -9.19 -2.10 5.92
C ASN A 14 -9.18 -2.10 7.46
N CYS A 15 -8.75 -3.20 8.07
CA CYS A 15 -8.59 -3.26 9.53
C CYS A 15 -7.21 -2.73 9.98
N HIS A 16 -6.13 -3.15 9.31
CA HIS A 16 -4.76 -2.84 9.72
C HIS A 16 -4.33 -1.38 9.49
N THR A 17 -5.09 -0.57 8.75
CA THR A 17 -4.90 0.89 8.66
C THR A 17 -5.63 1.65 9.77
N VAL A 18 -6.56 1.00 10.49
CA VAL A 18 -7.37 1.63 11.54
C VAL A 18 -7.96 2.97 11.08
N PRO A 19 -8.83 2.99 10.04
CA PRO A 19 -9.30 4.22 9.42
C PRO A 19 -10.42 4.89 10.23
N ASN A 20 -10.13 5.22 11.50
CA ASN A 20 -11.05 5.82 12.46
C ASN A 20 -10.33 6.88 13.29
N GLU A 21 -10.56 8.15 12.97
CA GLU A 21 -9.91 9.29 13.59
C GLU A 21 -10.23 9.41 15.07
N GLU A 22 -11.50 9.23 15.45
CA GLU A 22 -11.94 9.33 16.85
C GLU A 22 -11.30 8.23 17.72
N LEU A 23 -11.23 7.00 17.21
CA LEU A 23 -10.62 5.87 17.91
C LEU A 23 -9.13 6.13 18.19
N VAL A 24 -8.43 6.77 17.26
CA VAL A 24 -7.00 7.10 17.41
C VAL A 24 -6.80 8.33 18.28
N ASN A 25 -7.44 9.45 17.93
CA ASN A 25 -7.15 10.75 18.56
C ASN A 25 -7.75 10.86 19.96
N VAL A 26 -8.91 10.26 20.20
CA VAL A 26 -9.62 10.31 21.49
C VAL A 26 -9.48 9.00 22.25
N GLY A 27 -9.66 7.88 21.57
CA GLY A 27 -9.59 6.54 22.17
C GLY A 27 -8.16 6.05 22.48
N GLY A 28 -7.12 6.73 21.99
CA GLY A 28 -5.73 6.37 22.23
C GLY A 28 -5.28 5.08 21.52
N HIS A 29 -6.03 4.60 20.54
CA HIS A 29 -5.64 3.46 19.73
C HIS A 29 -4.51 3.85 18.77
N ASN A 30 -3.59 2.93 18.49
CA ASN A 30 -2.56 3.16 17.48
C ASN A 30 -3.19 3.42 16.08
N ALA A 31 -2.59 4.32 15.32
CA ALA A 31 -3.05 4.69 13.97
C ALA A 31 -2.68 3.62 12.91
N GLY A 32 -2.95 2.37 13.21
CA GLY A 32 -2.67 1.22 12.35
C GLY A 32 -1.35 0.52 12.70
N SER A 33 -1.10 -0.58 12.04
CA SER A 33 0.16 -1.31 12.14
C SER A 33 1.08 -0.87 11.00
N GLU A 34 2.12 -0.11 11.31
CA GLU A 34 3.08 0.36 10.31
C GLU A 34 3.88 -0.78 9.67
N ASP A 35 4.06 -1.87 10.42
CA ASP A 35 4.81 -3.05 10.00
C ASP A 35 3.95 -4.10 9.31
N PHE A 36 2.65 -3.81 9.08
CA PHE A 36 1.79 -4.79 8.44
C PHE A 36 2.20 -5.00 6.99
N ASP A 37 2.55 -6.24 6.68
CA ASP A 37 2.86 -6.73 5.34
C ASP A 37 2.03 -7.99 5.07
N LEU A 38 1.37 -8.04 3.90
CA LEU A 38 0.44 -9.11 3.58
C LEU A 38 1.11 -10.49 3.58
N VAL A 39 2.32 -10.60 3.05
CA VAL A 39 3.05 -11.87 2.96
C VAL A 39 3.52 -12.32 4.33
N SER A 40 4.20 -11.43 5.05
CA SER A 40 4.75 -11.72 6.38
C SER A 40 3.67 -12.16 7.37
N TRP A 41 2.51 -11.51 7.33
CA TRP A 41 1.42 -11.77 8.28
C TRP A 41 0.51 -12.92 7.87
N SER A 42 0.40 -13.25 6.59
CA SER A 42 -0.43 -14.38 6.13
C SER A 42 0.35 -15.66 5.87
N GLN A 43 1.62 -15.57 5.47
CA GLN A 43 2.47 -16.69 5.06
C GLN A 43 3.77 -16.82 5.88
N GLY A 44 4.10 -15.79 6.67
CA GLY A 44 5.29 -15.74 7.53
C GLY A 44 5.06 -16.26 8.93
N GLN A 45 5.52 -15.53 9.93
CA GLN A 45 5.51 -15.95 11.34
C GLN A 45 4.11 -15.98 11.96
N VAL A 46 3.24 -15.02 11.64
CA VAL A 46 1.93 -14.87 12.27
C VAL A 46 0.92 -15.87 11.73
N ARG A 47 0.82 -16.03 10.42
CA ARG A 47 -0.05 -16.99 9.72
C ARG A 47 -1.49 -17.06 10.27
N HIS A 48 -2.05 -15.96 10.74
CA HIS A 48 -3.34 -15.97 11.42
C HIS A 48 -4.54 -16.10 10.47
N ASN A 49 -4.36 -15.83 9.18
CA ASN A 49 -5.39 -15.99 8.16
C ASN A 49 -5.00 -17.07 7.15
N PHE A 50 -5.88 -18.04 6.99
CA PHE A 50 -5.69 -19.15 6.05
C PHE A 50 -6.14 -18.73 4.66
N LEU A 51 -5.19 -18.51 3.76
CA LEU A 51 -5.44 -18.19 2.37
C LEU A 51 -5.67 -19.44 1.50
N ARG A 52 -5.69 -20.64 2.10
CA ARG A 52 -5.99 -21.90 1.42
C ARG A 52 -7.27 -22.52 1.94
N VAL A 53 -8.06 -23.04 1.00
CA VAL A 53 -9.29 -23.78 1.30
C VAL A 53 -8.96 -25.10 1.96
N GLY A 54 -9.63 -25.41 3.07
CA GLY A 54 -9.46 -26.67 3.81
C GLY A 54 -9.02 -26.51 5.26
N GLY A 55 -8.58 -25.36 5.68
CA GLY A 55 -8.45 -24.93 7.09
C GLY A 55 -7.50 -25.72 8.01
N GLN A 56 -6.84 -26.76 7.51
CA GLN A 56 -6.02 -27.62 8.36
C GLN A 56 -4.56 -27.17 8.48
N THR A 57 -4.03 -26.54 7.43
CA THR A 57 -2.67 -26.01 7.44
C THR A 57 -2.56 -24.76 6.57
N ASN A 58 -1.85 -23.75 7.06
CA ASN A 58 -1.44 -22.61 6.25
C ASN A 58 -0.06 -22.90 5.66
N ALA A 59 0.02 -23.79 4.68
CA ALA A 59 1.26 -24.08 3.98
C ALA A 59 1.75 -22.85 3.22
N ILE A 60 3.06 -22.61 3.23
CA ILE A 60 3.68 -21.53 2.46
C ILE A 60 3.37 -21.71 0.97
N SER A 61 2.96 -20.64 0.32
CA SER A 61 2.73 -20.60 -1.12
C SER A 61 4.07 -20.68 -1.89
N ASP A 62 3.99 -21.06 -3.16
CA ASP A 62 5.18 -21.03 -4.01
C ASP A 62 5.74 -19.61 -4.17
N PRO A 63 7.02 -19.45 -4.55
CA PRO A 63 7.67 -18.14 -4.63
C PRO A 63 6.98 -17.15 -5.58
N ASN A 64 6.42 -17.62 -6.70
CA ASN A 64 5.73 -16.73 -7.64
C ASN A 64 4.46 -16.17 -7.01
N ARG A 65 3.71 -17.02 -6.32
CA ARG A 65 2.52 -16.61 -5.59
C ARG A 65 2.86 -15.59 -4.50
N LEU A 66 3.94 -15.79 -3.76
CA LEU A 66 4.39 -14.84 -2.73
C LEU A 66 4.75 -13.48 -3.32
N ARG A 67 5.39 -13.45 -4.49
CA ARG A 67 5.71 -12.20 -5.19
C ARG A 67 4.45 -11.44 -5.60
N VAL A 68 3.48 -12.13 -6.21
CA VAL A 68 2.19 -11.53 -6.58
C VAL A 68 1.49 -11.00 -5.32
N MET A 69 1.45 -11.77 -4.23
CA MET A 69 0.88 -11.34 -2.96
C MET A 69 1.57 -10.09 -2.41
N HIS A 70 2.89 -10.00 -2.54
CA HIS A 70 3.65 -8.84 -2.09
C HIS A 70 3.23 -7.57 -2.85
N ILE A 71 3.19 -7.62 -4.19
CA ILE A 71 2.77 -6.46 -5.00
C ILE A 71 1.31 -6.08 -4.74
N VAL A 72 0.41 -7.06 -4.67
CA VAL A 72 -0.99 -6.82 -4.30
C VAL A 72 -1.08 -6.14 -2.92
N GLY A 73 -0.26 -6.58 -1.96
CA GLY A 73 -0.18 -5.97 -0.63
C GLY A 73 0.27 -4.51 -0.69
N LEU A 74 1.29 -4.19 -1.49
CA LEU A 74 1.77 -2.80 -1.66
C LEU A 74 0.70 -1.89 -2.27
N ILE A 75 -0.02 -2.36 -3.30
CA ILE A 75 -1.09 -1.58 -3.93
C ILE A 75 -2.26 -1.38 -2.94
N ALA A 76 -2.64 -2.41 -2.20
CA ALA A 76 -3.69 -2.32 -1.18
C ALA A 76 -3.28 -1.38 -0.03
N ASP A 77 -2.02 -1.41 0.42
CA ASP A 77 -1.53 -0.46 1.42
C ASP A 77 -1.65 0.98 0.93
N LEU A 78 -1.28 1.25 -0.32
CA LEU A 78 -1.42 2.57 -0.93
C LEU A 78 -2.89 3.01 -1.01
N GLU A 79 -3.80 2.13 -1.46
CA GLU A 79 -5.23 2.42 -1.51
C GLU A 79 -5.77 2.77 -0.11
N TYR A 80 -5.57 1.87 0.86
CA TYR A 80 -6.20 2.00 2.17
C TYR A 80 -5.61 3.11 3.03
N SER A 81 -4.31 3.39 2.91
CA SER A 81 -3.71 4.55 3.57
C SER A 81 -4.18 5.87 2.95
N THR A 82 -4.42 5.91 1.63
CA THR A 82 -5.04 7.06 0.97
C THR A 82 -6.49 7.25 1.44
N ARG A 83 -7.29 6.17 1.55
CA ARG A 83 -8.65 6.23 2.11
C ARG A 83 -8.66 6.64 3.58
N ALA A 84 -7.71 6.18 4.37
CA ALA A 84 -7.57 6.61 5.75
C ALA A 84 -7.26 8.11 5.83
N THR A 85 -6.34 8.61 4.98
CA THR A 85 -6.05 10.06 4.89
C THR A 85 -7.27 10.87 4.48
N ALA A 86 -8.12 10.32 3.59
CA ALA A 86 -9.39 10.96 3.19
C ALA A 86 -10.36 11.18 4.36
N LYS A 87 -10.24 10.40 5.44
CA LYS A 87 -11.07 10.54 6.66
C LYS A 87 -10.53 11.55 7.65
N ALA A 88 -9.29 12.03 7.49
CA ALA A 88 -8.68 12.97 8.42
C ALA A 88 -9.34 14.35 8.32
N THR A 89 -9.82 14.85 9.47
CA THR A 89 -10.46 16.17 9.59
C THR A 89 -9.56 17.19 10.27
N GLU A 90 -8.56 16.72 11.02
CA GLU A 90 -7.61 17.57 11.73
C GLU A 90 -6.16 17.05 11.59
N LYS A 91 -5.20 17.97 11.68
CA LYS A 91 -3.77 17.67 11.62
C LYS A 91 -3.27 17.20 13.01
N SER A 92 -3.72 16.03 13.41
CA SER A 92 -3.36 15.40 14.70
C SER A 92 -2.67 14.06 14.47
N THR A 93 -2.61 13.21 15.48
CA THR A 93 -1.95 11.90 15.41
C THR A 93 -2.47 11.06 14.25
N PHE A 94 -3.80 10.91 14.13
CA PHE A 94 -4.39 10.14 13.04
C PHE A 94 -4.02 10.71 11.66
N GLY A 95 -4.36 11.99 11.41
CA GLY A 95 -4.15 12.62 10.11
C GLY A 95 -2.69 12.59 9.66
N THR A 96 -1.76 12.86 10.58
CA THR A 96 -0.31 12.83 10.29
C THR A 96 0.18 11.40 9.99
N THR A 97 -0.25 10.42 10.79
CA THR A 97 0.23 9.04 10.64
C THR A 97 -0.27 8.40 9.35
N VAL A 98 -1.56 8.57 9.01
CA VAL A 98 -2.11 7.95 7.79
C VAL A 98 -1.58 8.62 6.52
N ALA A 99 -1.34 9.94 6.53
CA ALA A 99 -0.71 10.64 5.41
C ALA A 99 0.74 10.16 5.18
N ASN A 100 1.52 10.04 6.25
CA ASN A 100 2.88 9.51 6.19
C ASN A 100 2.89 8.05 5.71
N ARG A 101 1.93 7.24 6.12
CA ARG A 101 1.80 5.86 5.63
C ARG A 101 1.52 5.82 4.13
N ALA A 102 0.60 6.64 3.62
CA ALA A 102 0.30 6.72 2.20
C ALA A 102 1.53 7.12 1.37
N ALA A 103 2.30 8.11 1.85
CA ALA A 103 3.55 8.51 1.20
C ALA A 103 4.59 7.37 1.17
N ARG A 104 4.78 6.66 2.30
CA ARG A 104 5.69 5.50 2.36
C ARG A 104 5.23 4.35 1.48
N ALA A 105 3.92 4.07 1.43
CA ALA A 105 3.36 3.03 0.57
C ALA A 105 3.63 3.33 -0.91
N ALA A 106 3.51 4.59 -1.33
CA ALA A 106 3.84 5.00 -2.69
C ALA A 106 5.32 4.79 -3.02
N VAL A 107 6.23 5.14 -2.09
CA VAL A 107 7.68 4.91 -2.28
C VAL A 107 7.99 3.43 -2.44
N ARG A 108 7.46 2.57 -1.55
CA ARG A 108 7.67 1.11 -1.62
C ARG A 108 7.13 0.51 -2.93
N LEU A 109 5.96 0.96 -3.37
CA LEU A 109 5.37 0.51 -4.63
C LEU A 109 6.21 0.98 -5.83
N PHE A 110 6.72 2.21 -5.80
CA PHE A 110 7.62 2.73 -6.82
C PHE A 110 8.92 1.93 -6.90
N GLU A 111 9.54 1.60 -5.77
CA GLU A 111 10.73 0.76 -5.72
C GLU A 111 10.48 -0.62 -6.35
N ALA A 112 9.35 -1.25 -6.04
CA ALA A 112 8.95 -2.51 -6.65
C ALA A 112 8.75 -2.36 -8.17
N GLN A 113 8.13 -1.27 -8.63
CA GLN A 113 7.91 -0.98 -10.05
C GLN A 113 9.20 -0.91 -10.86
N GLN A 114 10.31 -0.43 -10.25
CA GLN A 114 11.61 -0.39 -10.93
C GLN A 114 12.14 -1.79 -11.33
N SER A 115 11.62 -2.83 -10.71
CA SER A 115 12.03 -4.22 -10.97
C SER A 115 11.02 -4.98 -11.83
N ILE A 116 9.72 -4.70 -11.68
CA ILE A 116 8.68 -5.50 -12.33
C ILE A 116 8.17 -4.90 -13.64
N HIS A 117 8.27 -3.56 -13.79
CA HIS A 117 7.83 -2.83 -14.98
C HIS A 117 6.38 -3.17 -15.43
N ASP A 118 5.46 -3.31 -14.47
CA ASP A 118 4.08 -3.67 -14.72
C ASP A 118 3.21 -2.44 -15.00
N GLU A 119 2.35 -2.51 -16.03
CA GLU A 119 1.51 -1.37 -16.43
C GLU A 119 0.43 -1.02 -15.40
N HIS A 120 -0.09 -1.98 -14.64
CA HIS A 120 -1.13 -1.73 -13.64
C HIS A 120 -0.54 -1.11 -12.39
N VAL A 121 0.66 -1.54 -11.99
CA VAL A 121 1.43 -0.89 -10.92
C VAL A 121 1.76 0.55 -11.32
N GLN A 122 2.16 0.77 -12.56
CA GLN A 122 2.40 2.12 -13.08
C GLN A 122 1.14 2.99 -13.01
N LYS A 123 -0.03 2.46 -13.39
CA LYS A 123 -1.32 3.16 -13.29
C LYS A 123 -1.70 3.52 -11.85
N ALA A 124 -1.39 2.64 -10.88
CA ALA A 124 -1.62 2.94 -9.46
C ALA A 124 -0.74 4.11 -8.98
N LEU A 125 0.53 4.14 -9.35
CA LEU A 125 1.46 5.23 -9.03
C LEU A 125 1.06 6.55 -9.71
N GLU A 126 0.66 6.53 -10.98
CA GLU A 126 0.15 7.70 -11.69
C GLU A 126 -1.15 8.25 -11.07
N ALA A 127 -2.04 7.36 -10.60
CA ALA A 127 -3.23 7.77 -9.88
C ALA A 127 -2.88 8.54 -8.60
N PHE A 128 -1.84 8.10 -7.89
CA PHE A 128 -1.40 8.72 -6.64
C PHE A 128 -0.56 10.00 -6.84
N ALA A 129 0.10 10.18 -7.98
CA ALA A 129 1.04 11.30 -8.23
C ALA A 129 0.43 12.69 -8.01
N GLY A 130 -0.91 12.83 -8.15
CA GLY A 130 -1.63 14.08 -7.88
C GLY A 130 -2.29 14.15 -6.50
N ALA A 131 -1.93 13.26 -5.56
CA ALA A 131 -2.56 13.21 -4.26
C ALA A 131 -2.06 14.31 -3.32
N GLU A 132 -2.95 15.22 -2.95
CA GLU A 132 -2.71 16.17 -1.88
C GLU A 132 -3.11 15.53 -0.54
N LEU A 133 -2.13 15.04 0.21
CA LEU A 133 -2.32 14.33 1.49
C LEU A 133 -2.61 15.33 2.64
N ARG A 134 -3.70 16.06 2.53
CA ARG A 134 -4.15 17.05 3.50
C ARG A 134 -5.50 16.69 4.11
N VAL A 135 -5.76 17.22 5.28
CA VAL A 135 -7.06 17.06 5.98
C VAL A 135 -8.20 17.68 5.15
N ASN A 136 -9.42 17.16 5.36
CA ASN A 136 -10.63 17.64 4.69
C ASN A 136 -10.58 17.55 3.15
N ASN A 137 -9.81 16.60 2.62
CA ASN A 137 -9.68 16.35 1.18
C ASN A 137 -10.33 15.03 0.74
N ALA A 138 -11.43 14.64 1.38
CA ALA A 138 -12.09 13.35 1.21
C ALA A 138 -12.47 13.03 -0.25
N SER A 139 -13.04 13.99 -0.96
CA SER A 139 -13.54 13.77 -2.33
C SER A 139 -12.40 13.41 -3.29
N SER A 140 -11.33 14.20 -3.29
CA SER A 140 -10.16 13.98 -4.17
C SER A 140 -9.45 12.67 -3.81
N LEU A 141 -9.16 12.45 -2.53
CA LEU A 141 -8.41 11.28 -2.07
C LEU A 141 -9.19 9.98 -2.28
N ASN A 142 -10.52 9.96 -2.10
CA ASN A 142 -11.32 8.78 -2.41
C ASN A 142 -11.35 8.48 -3.91
N ALA A 143 -11.45 9.48 -4.77
CA ALA A 143 -11.39 9.30 -6.22
C ALA A 143 -10.02 8.72 -6.67
N ILE A 144 -8.93 9.18 -6.04
CA ILE A 144 -7.59 8.62 -6.26
C ILE A 144 -7.54 7.16 -5.78
N ALA A 145 -8.03 6.87 -4.58
CA ALA A 145 -8.06 5.52 -4.02
C ALA A 145 -8.88 4.55 -4.89
N ASP A 146 -9.98 4.99 -5.48
CA ASP A 146 -10.78 4.17 -6.41
C ASP A 146 -10.01 3.82 -7.69
N ARG A 147 -9.18 4.73 -8.20
CA ARG A 147 -8.30 4.45 -9.34
C ARG A 147 -7.18 3.47 -8.97
N ILE A 148 -6.59 3.63 -7.78
CA ILE A 148 -5.58 2.69 -7.25
C ILE A 148 -6.19 1.30 -7.09
N LYS A 149 -7.40 1.21 -6.52
CA LYS A 149 -8.16 -0.05 -6.40
C LYS A 149 -8.32 -0.74 -7.75
N THR A 150 -8.82 -0.01 -8.75
CA THR A 150 -9.02 -0.57 -10.10
C THR A 150 -7.71 -1.11 -10.69
N ALA A 151 -6.61 -0.38 -10.51
CA ALA A 151 -5.31 -0.84 -10.95
C ALA A 151 -4.87 -2.11 -10.21
N GLY A 152 -5.10 -2.19 -8.90
CA GLY A 152 -4.77 -3.37 -8.10
C GLY A 152 -5.60 -4.61 -8.44
N GLU A 153 -6.89 -4.44 -8.70
CA GLU A 153 -7.77 -5.52 -9.16
C GLU A 153 -7.29 -6.06 -10.51
N ASN A 154 -6.98 -5.18 -11.46
CA ASN A 154 -6.44 -5.55 -12.77
C ASN A 154 -5.08 -6.25 -12.64
N PHE A 155 -4.16 -5.75 -11.81
CA PHE A 155 -2.90 -6.42 -11.54
C PHE A 155 -3.12 -7.86 -11.02
N ALA A 156 -3.96 -8.03 -10.01
CA ALA A 156 -4.23 -9.34 -9.42
C ALA A 156 -4.86 -10.32 -10.43
N GLU A 157 -5.68 -9.83 -11.35
CA GLU A 157 -6.30 -10.65 -12.40
C GLU A 157 -5.27 -11.07 -13.48
N HIS A 158 -4.41 -10.16 -13.92
CA HIS A 158 -3.42 -10.43 -14.96
C HIS A 158 -2.25 -11.28 -14.45
N ALA A 159 -1.81 -11.08 -13.23
CA ALA A 159 -0.70 -11.84 -12.64
C ALA A 159 -0.96 -13.35 -12.55
N ASP A 160 -2.23 -13.76 -12.60
CA ASP A 160 -2.62 -15.19 -12.64
C ASP A 160 -2.48 -15.80 -14.04
N VAL A 161 -2.71 -15.00 -15.07
CA VAL A 161 -2.80 -15.50 -16.47
C VAL A 161 -1.42 -15.65 -17.11
N VAL A 162 -0.45 -14.83 -16.72
CA VAL A 162 0.81 -14.69 -17.47
C VAL A 162 1.99 -15.42 -16.85
N GLY A 163 1.86 -15.95 -15.62
CA GLY A 163 2.99 -16.59 -14.93
C GLY A 163 4.17 -15.61 -14.72
N VAL A 164 3.88 -14.32 -14.80
CA VAL A 164 4.85 -13.23 -14.90
C VAL A 164 5.35 -12.83 -13.53
N ILE A 165 6.39 -13.41 -13.11
CA ILE A 165 7.53 -12.76 -12.44
C ILE A 165 8.66 -13.81 -12.41
N THR A 166 9.26 -14.09 -13.55
CA THR A 166 10.35 -15.07 -13.65
C THR A 166 11.69 -14.53 -13.18
N GLU A 167 11.86 -13.22 -13.03
CA GLU A 167 13.13 -12.63 -12.59
C GLU A 167 12.92 -11.48 -11.59
N PHE A 168 12.53 -11.82 -10.37
CA PHE A 168 12.69 -10.89 -9.26
C PHE A 168 14.14 -11.00 -8.75
N VAL A 169 15.06 -10.29 -9.40
CA VAL A 169 16.39 -10.08 -8.84
C VAL A 169 16.22 -9.14 -7.65
N ILE A 170 16.45 -9.69 -6.45
CA ILE A 170 16.52 -8.90 -5.21
C ILE A 170 17.81 -8.08 -5.29
N ALA A 171 17.77 -6.94 -5.99
CA ALA A 171 18.82 -5.94 -5.96
C ALA A 171 18.65 -5.06 -4.71
N HIS A 172 18.79 -5.66 -3.53
CA HIS A 172 18.65 -4.97 -2.25
C HIS A 172 19.78 -3.97 -1.94
N GLN A 173 20.82 -3.87 -2.76
CA GLN A 173 22.00 -3.04 -2.48
C GLN A 173 22.31 -1.93 -3.48
N ALA A 174 21.65 -1.86 -4.63
CA ALA A 174 21.93 -0.82 -5.64
C ALA A 174 20.97 0.37 -5.61
N CYS A 175 19.78 0.24 -5.00
CA CYS A 175 18.68 1.19 -5.11
C CYS A 175 18.75 2.40 -4.16
N VAL A 176 19.60 2.35 -3.11
CA VAL A 176 19.69 3.43 -2.10
C VAL A 176 20.21 4.74 -2.69
N ARG A 177 20.88 4.73 -3.85
CA ARG A 177 21.45 5.95 -4.47
C ARG A 177 20.58 6.62 -5.51
N LEU A 178 19.62 5.91 -6.13
CA LEU A 178 18.72 6.46 -7.16
C LEU A 178 17.35 6.89 -6.58
N ALA A 179 16.88 6.24 -5.54
CA ALA A 179 15.67 6.59 -4.80
C ALA A 179 15.72 8.00 -4.18
N ALA A 180 16.91 8.53 -3.91
CA ALA A 180 17.11 9.90 -3.43
C ALA A 180 16.57 10.99 -4.38
N GLY A 181 16.44 10.71 -5.68
CA GLY A 181 15.92 11.67 -6.67
C GLY A 181 14.40 11.70 -6.74
N ALA A 182 13.75 10.53 -6.77
CA ALA A 182 12.29 10.45 -6.90
C ALA A 182 11.58 10.62 -5.55
N ALA A 183 12.14 10.08 -4.47
CA ALA A 183 11.70 10.40 -3.11
C ALA A 183 11.87 11.90 -2.80
N LYS A 184 12.84 12.55 -3.40
CA LYS A 184 13.02 14.00 -3.31
C LYS A 184 11.86 14.76 -3.98
N PHE A 185 11.29 14.27 -5.07
CA PHE A 185 10.17 14.92 -5.75
C PHE A 185 8.85 14.79 -4.96
N VAL A 186 8.57 13.62 -4.38
CA VAL A 186 7.39 13.43 -3.51
C VAL A 186 7.62 14.05 -2.13
N LEU A 187 8.83 13.97 -1.60
CA LEU A 187 9.20 14.52 -0.29
C LEU A 187 9.44 16.03 -0.32
N VAL A 188 9.95 16.61 -1.41
CA VAL A 188 10.16 18.07 -1.57
C VAL A 188 8.82 18.78 -1.60
N ASN A 189 7.83 18.30 -2.35
CA ASN A 189 6.49 18.89 -2.30
C ASN A 189 5.84 18.74 -0.91
N PHE A 190 6.14 17.67 -0.17
CA PHE A 190 5.64 17.46 1.19
C PHE A 190 6.38 18.29 2.25
N LEU A 191 7.68 18.58 2.06
CA LEU A 191 8.50 19.34 3.01
C LEU A 191 8.48 20.85 2.73
N GLU A 192 8.31 21.27 1.48
CA GLU A 192 8.16 22.70 1.13
C GLU A 192 6.82 23.26 1.64
N GLU A 193 5.75 22.47 1.65
CA GLU A 193 4.50 22.87 2.33
C GLU A 193 4.63 22.93 3.86
N ARG A 194 5.61 22.24 4.47
CA ARG A 194 5.91 22.40 5.90
C ARG A 194 6.58 23.74 6.25
N ALA A 195 7.32 24.33 5.33
CA ALA A 195 8.01 25.60 5.51
C ALA A 195 7.11 26.84 5.35
N LEU A 196 5.87 26.65 4.87
CA LEU A 196 4.88 27.71 4.68
C LEU A 196 3.84 27.79 5.81
N ILE A 197 4.02 27.04 6.90
CA ILE A 197 3.09 27.00 8.04
C ILE A 197 3.88 27.16 9.37
N GLU A 198 4.83 28.09 9.39
CA GLU A 198 5.30 28.75 10.61
C GLU A 198 4.70 30.14 10.78
#